data_4ea06d1356d50d27370b66527a8bf298
#
_entry.id   4ea06d1356d50d27370b66527a8bf298
#
_cell.length_a   1.000
_cell.length_b   1.000
_cell.length_c   1.000
_cell.angle_alpha   90.00
_cell.angle_beta   90.00
_cell.angle_gamma   90.00
#
_symmetry.space_group_name_H-M   'P 1'
#
loop_
_entity.id
_entity.type
_entity.pdbx_description
1 polymer ?
#
loop_
_entity_poly.entity_id
_entity_poly.type
_entity_poly.pdbx_seq_one_letter_code
_entity_poly.pdbx_strand_id
1 'polypeptide(L)'
;MQTWLLRVLIGKIEKAKLTKSQCHLQKSHSLGGIAFAVVLVIYYLARAISLGFNKKKIQNRKDLPFLSDLDGQYFKDVPYHGPIEDLAFFISQSHLVMSDLVANYINSYILKWNLQGAIEFVEEGSNFSKNKIKIISVPKDMGPAEEELFEMISKANKLNDEEYMTAKDFKKYVKKNKSLMENYYNEFEDKSIEALKAGGYLENYSYEKKFLFSKKTGTELRVTEKGKELWENLIKFKNYLEEYGEDVAKEVDFNKWQEFLIYSSIFFLDEEFARGAENYPTYINNYALYNTHILASRNFSKTINKTYQDVTGYSSSGGGGSTSFGGGGGSFGGGGGGGR
;
A
#
# COMPACT_ATOMS: atom_id res chain seq x y z
N MET A 1 -22.39 -9.69 5.57
CA MET A 1 -21.83 -11.03 5.86
C MET A 1 -22.16 -11.54 7.27
N GLN A 2 -22.08 -10.70 8.31
CA GLN A 2 -22.40 -11.10 9.70
C GLN A 2 -23.85 -11.58 9.93
N THR A 3 -24.82 -10.97 9.26
CA THR A 3 -26.26 -11.31 9.41
C THR A 3 -26.63 -12.67 8.78
N TRP A 4 -25.91 -13.10 7.75
CA TRP A 4 -26.13 -14.39 7.10
C TRP A 4 -25.61 -15.56 7.96
N LEU A 5 -24.44 -15.42 8.55
CA LEU A 5 -23.85 -16.40 9.46
C LEU A 5 -24.72 -16.63 10.71
N LEU A 6 -25.30 -15.55 11.27
CA LEU A 6 -26.20 -15.66 12.42
C LEU A 6 -27.49 -16.45 12.07
N ARG A 7 -28.06 -16.21 10.88
CA ARG A 7 -29.26 -16.96 10.42
C ARG A 7 -28.98 -18.45 10.19
N VAL A 8 -27.82 -18.80 9.67
CA VAL A 8 -27.40 -20.21 9.47
C VAL A 8 -27.18 -20.91 10.82
N LEU A 9 -26.62 -20.21 11.81
CA LEU A 9 -26.42 -20.75 13.17
C LEU A 9 -27.74 -20.98 13.91
N ILE A 10 -28.67 -20.01 13.85
CA ILE A 10 -30.00 -20.13 14.48
C ILE A 10 -30.78 -21.28 13.88
N GLY A 11 -30.79 -21.44 12.55
CA GLY A 11 -31.45 -22.56 11.86
C GLY A 11 -30.88 -23.95 12.19
N LYS A 12 -29.57 -24.03 12.49
CA LYS A 12 -28.95 -25.28 12.97
C LYS A 12 -29.28 -25.60 14.42
N ILE A 13 -29.41 -24.61 15.27
CA ILE A 13 -29.80 -24.77 16.70
C ILE A 13 -31.29 -25.19 16.83
N GLU A 14 -32.17 -24.66 15.96
CA GLU A 14 -33.58 -25.08 15.93
C GLU A 14 -33.74 -26.53 15.43
N LYS A 15 -32.99 -26.95 14.40
CA LYS A 15 -32.99 -28.36 13.94
C LYS A 15 -32.50 -29.34 15.02
N ALA A 16 -31.56 -28.93 15.86
CA ALA A 16 -31.06 -29.77 16.95
C ALA A 16 -32.08 -29.93 18.11
N LYS A 17 -33.08 -29.03 18.25
CA LYS A 17 -34.16 -29.13 19.25
C LYS A 17 -35.27 -30.11 18.85
N LEU A 18 -35.43 -30.42 17.56
CA LEU A 18 -36.52 -31.23 17.03
C LEU A 18 -36.29 -32.76 17.07
N THR A 19 -35.10 -33.21 17.46
CA THR A 19 -34.77 -34.65 17.51
C THR A 19 -34.70 -35.24 18.92
N LYS A 20 -35.51 -34.75 19.85
CA LYS A 20 -35.47 -35.16 21.27
C LYS A 20 -36.12 -36.51 21.57
N SER A 21 -36.57 -37.29 20.57
CA SER A 21 -37.37 -38.49 20.80
C SER A 21 -36.69 -39.85 20.54
N GLN A 22 -35.46 -39.90 20.01
CA GLN A 22 -34.75 -41.15 19.79
C GLN A 22 -33.28 -40.98 20.06
N CYS A 23 -32.75 -41.26 21.19
CA CYS A 23 -31.44 -41.90 21.40
C CYS A 23 -30.90 -41.76 22.83
N HIS A 24 -31.07 -42.82 23.64
CA HIS A 24 -30.38 -42.93 24.93
C HIS A 24 -28.94 -43.42 24.85
N LEU A 25 -28.45 -43.78 23.67
CA LEU A 25 -27.08 -44.30 23.44
C LEU A 25 -26.14 -43.39 22.66
N GLN A 26 -26.61 -42.20 22.19
CA GLN A 26 -25.78 -41.28 21.39
C GLN A 26 -25.39 -40.00 22.17
N LYS A 27 -25.71 -39.92 23.47
CA LYS A 27 -25.53 -38.71 24.28
C LYS A 27 -24.09 -38.31 24.62
N SER A 28 -23.12 -39.23 24.58
CA SER A 28 -21.73 -38.89 24.94
C SER A 28 -20.94 -38.19 23.81
N HIS A 29 -21.25 -38.57 22.55
CA HIS A 29 -20.56 -37.99 21.40
C HIS A 29 -21.12 -36.62 20.96
N SER A 30 -22.41 -36.36 21.22
CA SER A 30 -23.05 -35.09 20.85
C SER A 30 -22.67 -33.93 21.80
N LEU A 31 -22.46 -34.19 23.07
CA LEU A 31 -22.04 -33.16 24.06
C LEU A 31 -20.61 -32.69 23.77
N GLY A 32 -19.68 -33.58 23.37
CA GLY A 32 -18.32 -33.22 22.97
C GLY A 32 -18.31 -32.36 21.71
N GLY A 33 -19.13 -32.67 20.71
CA GLY A 33 -19.25 -31.90 19.47
C GLY A 33 -19.82 -30.49 19.69
N ILE A 34 -20.83 -30.36 20.57
CA ILE A 34 -21.43 -29.07 20.92
C ILE A 34 -20.43 -28.22 21.72
N ALA A 35 -19.75 -28.80 22.71
CA ALA A 35 -18.71 -28.11 23.47
C ALA A 35 -17.57 -27.62 22.58
N PHE A 36 -17.10 -28.46 21.65
CA PHE A 36 -16.07 -28.07 20.68
C PHE A 36 -16.53 -26.95 19.74
N ALA A 37 -17.76 -27.02 19.24
CA ALA A 37 -18.33 -25.93 18.40
C ALA A 37 -18.46 -24.61 19.17
N VAL A 38 -18.85 -24.65 20.44
CA VAL A 38 -18.91 -23.46 21.29
C VAL A 38 -17.51 -22.88 21.54
N VAL A 39 -16.50 -23.70 21.81
CA VAL A 39 -15.11 -23.27 21.98
C VAL A 39 -14.58 -22.63 20.69
N LEU A 40 -14.86 -23.22 19.52
CA LEU A 40 -14.48 -22.62 18.25
C LEU A 40 -15.16 -21.28 18.00
N VAL A 41 -16.45 -21.16 18.30
CA VAL A 41 -17.17 -19.86 18.17
C VAL A 41 -16.59 -18.82 19.11
N ILE A 42 -16.30 -19.17 20.37
CA ILE A 42 -15.64 -18.28 21.33
C ILE A 42 -14.23 -17.89 20.84
N TYR A 43 -13.47 -18.84 20.31
CA TYR A 43 -12.14 -18.59 19.73
C TYR A 43 -12.21 -17.63 18.54
N TYR A 44 -13.14 -17.86 17.58
CA TYR A 44 -13.31 -16.97 16.43
C TYR A 44 -13.86 -15.60 16.82
N LEU A 45 -14.76 -15.53 17.83
CA LEU A 45 -15.22 -14.26 18.37
C LEU A 45 -14.08 -13.52 19.09
N ALA A 46 -13.30 -14.21 19.92
CA ALA A 46 -12.14 -13.61 20.58
C ALA A 46 -11.09 -13.13 19.58
N ARG A 47 -10.86 -13.91 18.51
CA ARG A 47 -9.96 -13.52 17.42
C ARG A 47 -10.51 -12.35 16.60
N ALA A 48 -11.80 -12.33 16.26
CA ALA A 48 -12.44 -11.21 15.59
C ALA A 48 -12.43 -9.93 16.45
N ILE A 49 -12.61 -10.08 17.75
CA ILE A 49 -12.49 -9.00 18.72
C ILE A 49 -11.03 -8.53 18.79
N SER A 50 -10.04 -9.41 18.89
CA SER A 50 -8.63 -9.03 18.94
C SER A 50 -8.17 -8.34 17.64
N LEU A 51 -8.62 -8.82 16.48
CA LEU A 51 -8.38 -8.18 15.18
C LEU A 51 -9.10 -6.82 15.05
N GLY A 52 -10.24 -6.65 15.72
CA GLY A 52 -10.96 -5.36 15.81
C GLY A 52 -10.35 -4.37 16.78
N PHE A 53 -9.66 -4.85 17.83
CA PHE A 53 -8.95 -4.00 18.80
C PHE A 53 -7.59 -3.50 18.31
N ASN A 54 -7.01 -4.12 17.28
CA ASN A 54 -5.73 -3.70 16.70
C ASN A 54 -5.87 -2.66 15.58
N LYS A 55 -7.06 -2.18 15.28
CA LYS A 55 -7.19 -1.00 14.41
C LYS A 55 -6.79 0.23 15.22
N LYS A 56 -5.66 0.83 14.84
CA LYS A 56 -5.13 2.09 15.35
C LYS A 56 -6.14 3.20 15.08
N LYS A 57 -7.02 3.42 16.04
CA LYS A 57 -8.14 4.32 15.89
C LYS A 57 -7.72 5.73 16.24
N ILE A 58 -8.05 6.68 15.36
CA ILE A 58 -7.89 8.12 15.61
C ILE A 58 -9.09 8.60 16.42
N GLN A 59 -8.84 9.09 17.63
CA GLN A 59 -9.85 9.54 18.59
C GLN A 59 -10.64 10.74 18.04
N ASN A 60 -9.96 11.72 17.46
CA ASN A 60 -10.53 12.93 16.89
C ASN A 60 -10.74 12.87 15.38
N ARG A 61 -11.00 11.68 14.79
CA ARG A 61 -11.20 11.50 13.34
C ARG A 61 -12.31 12.39 12.76
N LYS A 62 -13.31 12.70 13.56
CA LYS A 62 -14.46 13.54 13.15
C LYS A 62 -14.07 15.01 12.94
N ASP A 63 -12.98 15.45 13.56
CA ASP A 63 -12.47 16.82 13.47
C ASP A 63 -11.49 17.01 12.30
N LEU A 64 -11.23 15.93 11.55
CA LEU A 64 -10.33 15.93 10.40
C LEU A 64 -11.16 15.93 9.11
N PRO A 65 -10.79 16.75 8.12
CA PRO A 65 -11.52 16.80 6.85
C PRO A 65 -11.37 15.50 6.06
N PHE A 66 -12.37 15.23 5.23
CA PHE A 66 -12.31 14.25 4.16
C PHE A 66 -11.79 14.92 2.88
N LEU A 67 -11.45 14.10 1.88
CA LEU A 67 -11.00 14.59 0.58
C LEU A 67 -12.03 15.57 -0.03
N SER A 68 -13.32 15.22 0.00
CA SER A 68 -14.42 16.05 -0.51
C SER A 68 -14.61 17.40 0.20
N ASP A 69 -14.15 17.52 1.45
CA ASP A 69 -14.32 18.75 2.23
C ASP A 69 -13.33 19.84 1.80
N LEU A 70 -12.28 19.44 1.10
CA LEU A 70 -11.20 20.30 0.62
C LEU A 70 -11.09 20.35 -0.90
N ASP A 71 -12.16 19.92 -1.62
CA ASP A 71 -12.25 20.01 -3.07
C ASP A 71 -11.98 21.45 -3.54
N GLY A 72 -11.18 21.62 -4.61
CA GLY A 72 -10.80 22.90 -5.16
C GLY A 72 -9.84 23.73 -4.26
N GLN A 73 -9.34 23.16 -3.17
CA GLN A 73 -8.29 23.78 -2.36
C GLN A 73 -6.94 23.11 -2.66
N TYR A 74 -5.90 23.92 -2.82
CA TYR A 74 -4.59 23.47 -3.26
C TYR A 74 -3.49 23.92 -2.33
N PHE A 75 -2.51 23.02 -2.11
CA PHE A 75 -1.24 23.32 -1.48
C PHE A 75 -0.14 23.06 -2.50
N LYS A 76 0.58 24.11 -2.92
CA LYS A 76 1.51 24.10 -4.05
C LYS A 76 2.96 23.82 -3.66
N ASP A 77 3.15 23.14 -2.55
CA ASP A 77 4.49 22.76 -2.08
C ASP A 77 4.47 21.35 -1.50
N VAL A 78 5.64 20.78 -1.22
CA VAL A 78 5.75 19.51 -0.53
C VAL A 78 5.25 19.68 0.91
N PRO A 79 4.25 18.90 1.33
CA PRO A 79 3.64 19.10 2.65
C PRO A 79 4.51 18.64 3.82
N TYR A 80 5.58 17.86 3.53
CA TYR A 80 6.43 17.27 4.55
C TYR A 80 7.86 17.08 4.03
N HIS A 81 8.87 17.47 4.81
CA HIS A 81 10.29 17.42 4.44
C HIS A 81 11.10 16.32 5.13
N GLY A 82 10.44 15.38 5.82
CA GLY A 82 11.06 14.18 6.37
C GLY A 82 10.98 12.99 5.40
N PRO A 83 11.33 11.78 5.87
CA PRO A 83 11.15 10.55 5.10
C PRO A 83 9.69 10.40 4.64
N ILE A 84 9.49 10.08 3.36
CA ILE A 84 8.14 10.05 2.78
C ILE A 84 7.24 8.99 3.43
N GLU A 85 7.81 7.90 3.92
CA GLU A 85 7.10 6.83 4.64
C GLU A 85 6.49 7.27 5.97
N ASP A 86 6.98 8.36 6.57
CA ASP A 86 6.40 8.91 7.79
C ASP A 86 4.93 9.32 7.58
N LEU A 87 4.53 9.57 6.35
CA LEU A 87 3.17 9.96 5.98
C LEU A 87 2.21 8.77 5.78
N ALA A 88 2.70 7.53 5.79
CA ALA A 88 1.93 6.35 5.39
C ALA A 88 0.64 6.20 6.21
N PHE A 89 0.69 6.42 7.52
CA PHE A 89 -0.48 6.35 8.38
C PHE A 89 -1.53 7.43 8.02
N PHE A 90 -1.11 8.67 7.79
CA PHE A 90 -2.05 9.74 7.42
C PHE A 90 -2.67 9.50 6.04
N ILE A 91 -1.89 9.06 5.06
CA ILE A 91 -2.37 8.73 3.71
C ILE A 91 -3.36 7.57 3.75
N SER A 92 -3.09 6.53 4.55
CA SER A 92 -3.99 5.39 4.78
C SER A 92 -5.30 5.83 5.43
N GLN A 93 -5.23 6.61 6.51
CA GLN A 93 -6.41 7.00 7.30
C GLN A 93 -7.27 8.08 6.62
N SER A 94 -6.69 8.89 5.74
CA SER A 94 -7.41 9.89 4.93
C SER A 94 -8.02 9.31 3.65
N HIS A 95 -7.73 8.03 3.34
CA HIS A 95 -8.18 7.37 2.11
C HIS A 95 -7.73 8.08 0.83
N LEU A 96 -6.55 8.73 0.86
CA LEU A 96 -5.98 9.39 -0.32
C LEU A 96 -5.57 8.40 -1.41
N VAL A 97 -5.37 7.13 -1.04
CA VAL A 97 -4.99 6.05 -1.94
C VAL A 97 -5.92 4.87 -1.76
N MET A 98 -6.47 4.36 -2.87
CA MET A 98 -7.38 3.21 -2.91
C MET A 98 -6.65 1.89 -3.20
N SER A 99 -5.39 1.97 -3.61
CA SER A 99 -4.53 0.82 -3.94
C SER A 99 -3.73 0.33 -2.74
N ASP A 100 -2.89 -0.68 -2.95
CA ASP A 100 -1.95 -1.17 -1.95
C ASP A 100 -0.91 -0.08 -1.64
N LEU A 101 -1.03 0.52 -0.46
CA LEU A 101 -0.20 1.64 -0.03
C LEU A 101 1.30 1.29 -0.02
N VAL A 102 1.66 0.12 0.53
CA VAL A 102 3.08 -0.30 0.60
C VAL A 102 3.66 -0.48 -0.79
N ALA A 103 2.89 -1.03 -1.73
CA ALA A 103 3.31 -1.16 -3.13
C ALA A 103 3.57 0.20 -3.79
N ASN A 104 2.77 1.22 -3.47
CA ASN A 104 2.98 2.58 -3.98
C ASN A 104 4.27 3.21 -3.40
N TYR A 105 4.55 3.01 -2.12
CA TYR A 105 5.82 3.45 -1.52
C TYR A 105 7.02 2.73 -2.13
N ILE A 106 6.94 1.43 -2.36
CA ILE A 106 7.98 0.67 -3.06
C ILE A 106 8.21 1.25 -4.47
N ASN A 107 7.12 1.60 -5.19
CA ASN A 107 7.23 2.27 -6.49
C ASN A 107 7.96 3.61 -6.38
N SER A 108 7.58 4.42 -5.40
CA SER A 108 8.16 5.72 -5.13
C SER A 108 9.66 5.64 -4.81
N TYR A 109 10.08 4.67 -3.98
CA TYR A 109 11.50 4.45 -3.67
C TYR A 109 12.31 4.03 -4.91
N ILE A 110 11.81 3.07 -5.66
CA ILE A 110 12.50 2.60 -6.88
C ILE A 110 12.63 3.73 -7.89
N LEU A 111 11.60 4.56 -8.05
CA LEU A 111 11.63 5.74 -8.90
C LEU A 111 12.65 6.76 -8.38
N LYS A 112 12.66 7.07 -7.09
CA LYS A 112 13.64 7.96 -6.43
C LYS A 112 15.07 7.47 -6.65
N TRP A 113 15.35 6.19 -6.43
CA TRP A 113 16.69 5.63 -6.63
C TRP A 113 17.13 5.71 -8.07
N ASN A 114 16.23 5.51 -9.01
CA ASN A 114 16.54 5.65 -10.43
C ASN A 114 16.80 7.11 -10.82
N LEU A 115 16.00 8.07 -10.32
CA LEU A 115 16.22 9.51 -10.53
C LEU A 115 17.56 9.99 -9.93
N GLN A 116 18.01 9.38 -8.83
CA GLN A 116 19.31 9.64 -8.22
C GLN A 116 20.47 8.94 -8.96
N GLY A 117 20.20 8.09 -9.97
CA GLY A 117 21.21 7.26 -10.61
C GLY A 117 21.79 6.17 -9.70
N ALA A 118 21.12 5.84 -8.60
CA ALA A 118 21.56 4.80 -7.69
C ALA A 118 21.23 3.39 -8.20
N ILE A 119 20.19 3.28 -9.03
CA ILE A 119 19.86 2.08 -9.80
C ILE A 119 19.64 2.42 -11.28
N GLU A 120 19.85 1.43 -12.13
CA GLU A 120 19.52 1.47 -13.56
C GLU A 120 18.64 0.30 -13.93
N PHE A 121 17.67 0.52 -14.83
CA PHE A 121 16.92 -0.56 -15.47
C PHE A 121 17.71 -1.10 -16.65
N VAL A 122 17.87 -2.43 -16.71
CA VAL A 122 18.64 -3.08 -17.78
C VAL A 122 17.84 -3.07 -19.08
N GLU A 123 18.42 -2.54 -20.15
CA GLU A 123 17.84 -2.55 -21.48
C GLU A 123 18.01 -3.92 -22.15
N GLU A 124 16.93 -4.45 -22.72
CA GLU A 124 16.94 -5.65 -23.56
C GLU A 124 16.29 -5.33 -24.91
N GLY A 125 17.12 -5.07 -25.92
CA GLY A 125 16.65 -4.66 -27.25
C GLY A 125 16.08 -3.23 -27.26
N SER A 126 14.89 -3.05 -27.81
CA SER A 126 14.21 -1.74 -27.86
C SER A 126 13.35 -1.43 -26.62
N ASN A 127 13.29 -2.33 -25.63
CA ASN A 127 12.51 -2.18 -24.42
C ASN A 127 13.36 -2.43 -23.18
N PHE A 128 13.16 -1.64 -22.15
CA PHE A 128 13.75 -1.93 -20.83
C PHE A 128 13.25 -3.26 -20.29
N SER A 129 14.15 -4.06 -19.75
CA SER A 129 13.76 -5.29 -19.06
C SER A 129 12.93 -4.96 -17.83
N LYS A 130 11.66 -5.32 -17.87
CA LYS A 130 10.67 -5.03 -16.81
C LYS A 130 11.03 -5.62 -15.44
N ASN A 131 12.03 -6.48 -15.38
CA ASN A 131 12.31 -7.32 -14.22
C ASN A 131 13.80 -7.35 -13.83
N LYS A 132 14.63 -6.47 -14.39
CA LYS A 132 16.06 -6.43 -14.12
C LYS A 132 16.50 -5.03 -13.72
N ILE A 133 17.24 -4.94 -12.63
CA ILE A 133 17.87 -3.70 -12.18
C ILE A 133 19.34 -3.94 -11.89
N LYS A 134 20.14 -2.92 -12.17
CA LYS A 134 21.55 -2.83 -11.79
C LYS A 134 21.67 -1.83 -10.64
N ILE A 135 22.33 -2.21 -9.56
CA ILE A 135 22.64 -1.32 -8.44
C ILE A 135 23.96 -0.65 -8.74
N ILE A 136 23.96 0.68 -8.84
CA ILE A 136 25.15 1.50 -9.16
C ILE A 136 25.79 2.02 -7.88
N SER A 137 24.97 2.51 -6.94
CA SER A 137 25.43 3.09 -5.68
C SER A 137 24.35 2.95 -4.59
N VAL A 138 24.70 3.30 -3.37
CA VAL A 138 23.71 3.43 -2.30
C VAL A 138 22.94 4.73 -2.52
N PRO A 139 21.59 4.70 -2.50
CA PRO A 139 20.78 5.91 -2.61
C PRO A 139 21.03 6.87 -1.45
N LYS A 140 20.80 8.16 -1.70
CA LYS A 140 20.96 9.21 -0.68
C LYS A 140 19.63 9.49 0.02
N ASP A 141 19.69 10.03 1.22
CA ASP A 141 18.55 10.56 1.97
C ASP A 141 17.40 9.56 2.08
N MET A 142 17.75 8.30 2.41
CA MET A 142 16.78 7.24 2.66
C MET A 142 16.20 7.36 4.06
N GLY A 143 14.89 7.15 4.19
CA GLY A 143 14.27 6.90 5.47
C GLY A 143 14.42 5.43 5.92
N PRO A 144 14.08 5.12 7.16
CA PRO A 144 14.31 3.76 7.72
C PRO A 144 13.62 2.62 6.96
N ALA A 145 12.40 2.83 6.47
CA ALA A 145 11.69 1.81 5.70
C ALA A 145 12.27 1.66 4.28
N GLU A 146 12.68 2.77 3.69
CA GLU A 146 13.37 2.80 2.39
C GLU A 146 14.71 2.06 2.46
N GLU A 147 15.50 2.32 3.51
CA GLU A 147 16.80 1.68 3.75
C GLU A 147 16.65 0.16 3.91
N GLU A 148 15.66 -0.29 4.70
CA GLU A 148 15.36 -1.71 4.89
C GLU A 148 15.03 -2.42 3.57
N LEU A 149 14.21 -1.79 2.71
CA LEU A 149 13.89 -2.34 1.39
C LEU A 149 15.12 -2.39 0.49
N PHE A 150 15.92 -1.33 0.46
CA PHE A 150 17.15 -1.28 -0.33
C PHE A 150 18.14 -2.36 0.10
N GLU A 151 18.27 -2.60 1.40
CA GLU A 151 19.12 -3.66 1.95
C GLU A 151 18.65 -5.06 1.51
N MET A 152 17.33 -5.31 1.54
CA MET A 152 16.76 -6.58 1.05
C MET A 152 17.06 -6.80 -0.44
N ILE A 153 16.89 -5.76 -1.26
CA ILE A 153 17.18 -5.80 -2.70
C ILE A 153 18.67 -6.01 -2.96
N SER A 154 19.54 -5.31 -2.21
CA SER A 154 20.99 -5.45 -2.31
C SER A 154 21.48 -6.86 -1.94
N LYS A 155 20.88 -7.44 -0.90
CA LYS A 155 21.16 -8.84 -0.50
C LYS A 155 20.66 -9.84 -1.55
N ALA A 156 19.52 -9.57 -2.17
CA ALA A 156 18.99 -10.41 -3.25
C ALA A 156 19.91 -10.36 -4.50
N ASN A 157 20.45 -9.17 -4.83
CA ASN A 157 21.39 -8.99 -5.93
C ASN A 157 22.69 -9.83 -5.77
N LYS A 158 23.15 -10.00 -4.53
CA LYS A 158 24.33 -10.79 -4.21
C LYS A 158 24.12 -12.32 -4.28
N LEU A 159 22.91 -12.80 -4.61
CA LEU A 159 22.63 -14.23 -4.76
C LEU A 159 22.99 -14.80 -6.12
N ASN A 160 23.36 -13.99 -7.08
CA ASN A 160 23.88 -14.36 -8.39
C ASN A 160 25.22 -13.66 -8.63
N ASP A 161 25.98 -14.14 -9.59
CA ASP A 161 27.26 -13.58 -10.00
C ASP A 161 27.10 -12.56 -11.16
N GLU A 162 25.86 -12.12 -11.44
CA GLU A 162 25.55 -11.18 -12.51
C GLU A 162 25.55 -9.73 -12.00
N GLU A 163 25.80 -8.78 -12.89
CA GLU A 163 25.79 -7.34 -12.56
C GLU A 163 24.40 -6.80 -12.24
N TYR A 164 23.33 -7.56 -12.52
CA TYR A 164 21.95 -7.15 -12.35
C TYR A 164 21.16 -8.16 -11.53
N MET A 165 20.20 -7.66 -10.77
CA MET A 165 19.21 -8.48 -10.05
C MET A 165 17.97 -8.71 -10.92
N THR A 166 17.49 -9.94 -10.91
CA THR A 166 16.21 -10.30 -11.54
C THR A 166 15.10 -10.44 -10.52
N ALA A 167 13.85 -10.38 -10.97
CA ALA A 167 12.68 -10.74 -10.16
C ALA A 167 12.78 -12.16 -9.55
N LYS A 168 13.43 -13.08 -10.24
CA LYS A 168 13.65 -14.46 -9.77
C LYS A 168 14.62 -14.50 -8.58
N ASP A 169 15.66 -13.67 -8.60
CA ASP A 169 16.63 -13.59 -7.50
C ASP A 169 15.98 -12.99 -6.25
N PHE A 170 15.21 -11.92 -6.43
CA PHE A 170 14.42 -11.33 -5.35
C PHE A 170 13.45 -12.36 -4.74
N LYS A 171 12.70 -13.08 -5.59
CA LYS A 171 11.79 -14.15 -5.13
C LYS A 171 12.53 -15.27 -4.38
N LYS A 172 13.73 -15.64 -4.83
CA LYS A 172 14.58 -16.64 -4.15
C LYS A 172 15.04 -16.13 -2.78
N TYR A 173 15.42 -14.86 -2.69
CA TYR A 173 15.79 -14.22 -1.43
C TYR A 173 14.62 -14.18 -0.45
N VAL A 174 13.46 -13.68 -0.87
CA VAL A 174 12.27 -13.55 -0.02
C VAL A 174 11.78 -14.92 0.48
N LYS A 175 11.84 -15.97 -0.35
CA LYS A 175 11.51 -17.35 0.08
C LYS A 175 12.38 -17.83 1.23
N LYS A 176 13.66 -17.45 1.26
CA LYS A 176 14.59 -17.83 2.34
C LYS A 176 14.44 -16.95 3.58
N ASN A 177 13.94 -15.74 3.41
CA ASN A 177 13.85 -14.70 4.43
C ASN A 177 12.41 -14.16 4.57
N LYS A 178 11.44 -15.07 4.54
CA LYS A 178 10.01 -14.74 4.51
C LYS A 178 9.59 -13.78 5.62
N SER A 179 10.07 -14.01 6.84
CA SER A 179 9.74 -13.18 8.01
C SER A 179 10.19 -11.72 7.87
N LEU A 180 11.30 -11.45 7.18
CA LEU A 180 11.75 -10.07 6.97
C LEU A 180 10.73 -9.30 6.13
N MET A 181 10.26 -9.91 5.04
CA MET A 181 9.28 -9.27 4.18
C MET A 181 7.91 -9.15 4.85
N GLU A 182 7.49 -10.15 5.63
CA GLU A 182 6.27 -10.09 6.44
C GLU A 182 6.34 -8.95 7.47
N ASN A 183 7.46 -8.81 8.17
CA ASN A 183 7.65 -7.73 9.14
C ASN A 183 7.64 -6.37 8.44
N TYR A 184 8.33 -6.22 7.31
CA TYR A 184 8.35 -4.99 6.53
C TYR A 184 6.93 -4.47 6.22
N TYR A 185 6.05 -5.34 5.70
CA TYR A 185 4.67 -4.96 5.38
C TYR A 185 3.82 -4.71 6.64
N ASN A 186 3.97 -5.54 7.67
CA ASN A 186 3.16 -5.45 8.88
C ASN A 186 3.51 -4.23 9.74
N GLU A 187 4.79 -3.84 9.76
CA GLU A 187 5.30 -2.76 10.59
C GLU A 187 5.34 -1.40 9.88
N PHE A 188 5.03 -1.35 8.57
CA PHE A 188 5.15 -0.15 7.76
C PHE A 188 4.36 1.03 8.33
N GLU A 189 3.06 0.83 8.62
CA GLU A 189 2.24 1.87 9.26
C GLU A 189 2.66 2.13 10.72
N ASP A 190 3.22 1.14 11.43
CA ASP A 190 3.66 1.32 12.80
C ASP A 190 4.88 2.24 12.89
N LYS A 191 5.83 2.09 11.97
CA LYS A 191 6.98 2.99 11.84
C LYS A 191 6.53 4.42 11.53
N SER A 192 5.56 4.58 10.64
CA SER A 192 4.95 5.89 10.34
C SER A 192 4.30 6.53 11.58
N ILE A 193 3.54 5.76 12.37
CA ILE A 193 2.93 6.27 13.60
C ILE A 193 3.99 6.75 14.59
N GLU A 194 5.06 6.00 14.78
CA GLU A 194 6.12 6.40 15.72
C GLU A 194 6.87 7.66 15.21
N ALA A 195 7.13 7.76 13.91
CA ALA A 195 7.71 8.97 13.30
C ALA A 195 6.79 10.20 13.46
N LEU A 196 5.49 10.04 13.18
CA LEU A 196 4.52 11.12 13.36
C LEU A 196 4.37 11.55 14.83
N LYS A 197 4.48 10.62 15.79
CA LYS A 197 4.53 10.95 17.23
C LYS A 197 5.80 11.70 17.58
N ALA A 198 6.96 11.22 17.14
CA ALA A 198 8.24 11.90 17.38
C ALA A 198 8.26 13.31 16.80
N GLY A 199 7.61 13.51 15.64
CA GLY A 199 7.42 14.81 15.00
C GLY A 199 6.36 15.70 15.65
N GLY A 200 5.60 15.20 16.63
CA GLY A 200 4.52 15.92 17.31
C GLY A 200 3.24 16.09 16.48
N TYR A 201 3.04 15.25 15.44
CA TYR A 201 1.82 15.23 14.62
C TYR A 201 0.74 14.32 15.19
N LEU A 202 1.16 13.30 15.96
CA LEU A 202 0.30 12.37 16.69
C LEU A 202 0.66 12.34 18.17
N GLU A 203 -0.31 12.03 18.99
CA GLU A 203 -0.12 11.77 20.41
C GLU A 203 -0.96 10.57 20.87
N ASN A 204 -0.59 9.97 21.99
CA ASN A 204 -1.40 8.94 22.64
C ASN A 204 -2.47 9.60 23.48
N TYR A 205 -3.74 9.24 23.25
CA TYR A 205 -4.88 9.68 24.02
C TYR A 205 -5.40 8.53 24.88
N SER A 206 -5.25 8.66 26.19
CA SER A 206 -5.74 7.66 27.15
C SER A 206 -7.17 8.00 27.57
N TYR A 207 -8.04 7.00 27.60
CA TYR A 207 -9.42 7.15 28.05
C TYR A 207 -9.83 6.01 28.97
N GLU A 208 -10.79 6.29 29.90
CA GLU A 208 -11.44 5.28 30.73
C GLU A 208 -12.82 4.93 30.18
N LYS A 209 -13.05 3.65 29.91
CA LYS A 209 -14.41 3.12 29.66
C LYS A 209 -14.89 2.36 30.89
N LYS A 210 -16.03 2.77 31.39
CA LYS A 210 -16.78 2.01 32.41
C LYS A 210 -17.52 0.86 31.73
N PHE A 211 -17.22 -0.37 32.11
CA PHE A 211 -17.89 -1.56 31.62
C PHE A 211 -18.54 -2.30 32.79
N LEU A 212 -19.88 -2.26 32.85
CA LEU A 212 -20.71 -2.92 33.91
C LEU A 212 -20.12 -2.78 35.33
N PHE A 213 -19.12 -3.56 35.68
CA PHE A 213 -18.51 -3.59 37.03
C PHE A 213 -17.00 -3.32 37.03
N SER A 214 -16.42 -2.93 35.88
CA SER A 214 -14.98 -2.65 35.76
C SER A 214 -14.70 -1.38 34.97
N LYS A 215 -13.62 -0.68 35.34
CA LYS A 215 -13.04 0.39 34.55
C LYS A 215 -11.94 -0.22 33.68
N LYS A 216 -12.00 0.00 32.37
CA LYS A 216 -10.89 -0.33 31.45
C LYS A 216 -10.29 0.96 30.93
N THR A 217 -8.98 1.10 31.08
CA THR A 217 -8.21 2.15 30.41
C THR A 217 -7.87 1.66 29.00
N GLY A 218 -8.15 2.47 28.00
CA GLY A 218 -7.75 2.25 26.60
C GLY A 218 -6.86 3.39 26.13
N THR A 219 -6.09 3.15 25.09
CA THR A 219 -5.28 4.16 24.42
C THR A 219 -5.67 4.20 22.95
N GLU A 220 -5.97 5.39 22.44
CA GLU A 220 -6.21 5.68 21.02
C GLU A 220 -5.17 6.70 20.56
N LEU A 221 -5.04 6.89 19.26
CA LEU A 221 -4.21 7.95 18.69
C LEU A 221 -5.03 9.22 18.57
N ARG A 222 -4.42 10.36 18.78
CA ARG A 222 -5.00 11.67 18.53
C ARG A 222 -4.12 12.49 17.61
N VAL A 223 -4.71 13.08 16.58
CA VAL A 223 -4.03 14.01 15.70
C VAL A 223 -3.95 15.36 16.40
N THR A 224 -2.75 15.92 16.52
CA THR A 224 -2.50 17.24 17.13
C THR A 224 -2.92 18.37 16.18
N GLU A 225 -2.88 19.63 16.61
CA GLU A 225 -3.14 20.75 15.69
C GLU A 225 -2.10 20.81 14.57
N LYS A 226 -0.81 20.55 14.86
CA LYS A 226 0.25 20.41 13.85
C LYS A 226 -0.05 19.24 12.90
N GLY A 227 -0.59 18.15 13.42
CA GLY A 227 -0.99 16.99 12.63
C GLY A 227 -2.19 17.29 11.72
N LYS A 228 -3.16 18.11 12.17
CA LYS A 228 -4.30 18.52 11.34
C LYS A 228 -3.85 19.38 10.15
N GLU A 229 -2.94 20.32 10.39
CA GLU A 229 -2.37 21.12 9.30
C GLU A 229 -1.68 20.25 8.25
N LEU A 230 -0.85 19.29 8.68
CA LEU A 230 -0.20 18.33 7.77
C LEU A 230 -1.23 17.47 7.03
N TRP A 231 -2.26 16.99 7.72
CA TRP A 231 -3.35 16.21 7.13
C TRP A 231 -4.08 16.98 6.03
N GLU A 232 -4.43 18.24 6.29
CA GLU A 232 -5.07 19.12 5.31
C GLU A 232 -4.15 19.41 4.12
N ASN A 233 -2.89 19.71 4.38
CA ASN A 233 -1.90 20.02 3.35
C ASN A 233 -1.65 18.80 2.45
N LEU A 234 -1.67 17.56 2.99
CA LEU A 234 -1.58 16.34 2.20
C LEU A 234 -2.76 16.20 1.21
N ILE A 235 -3.99 16.46 1.68
CA ILE A 235 -5.17 16.42 0.82
C ILE A 235 -5.07 17.50 -0.27
N LYS A 236 -4.77 18.75 0.12
CA LYS A 236 -4.66 19.88 -0.80
C LYS A 236 -3.52 19.71 -1.80
N PHE A 237 -2.43 19.06 -1.40
CA PHE A 237 -1.32 18.75 -2.29
C PHE A 237 -1.68 17.67 -3.30
N LYS A 238 -2.38 16.63 -2.87
CA LYS A 238 -2.91 15.64 -3.80
C LYS A 238 -3.86 16.28 -4.82
N ASN A 239 -4.80 17.12 -4.36
CA ASN A 239 -5.70 17.86 -5.25
C ASN A 239 -4.91 18.71 -6.27
N TYR A 240 -3.83 19.36 -5.81
CA TYR A 240 -2.97 20.14 -6.71
C TYR A 240 -2.29 19.28 -7.78
N LEU A 241 -1.79 18.10 -7.40
CA LEU A 241 -1.17 17.17 -8.36
C LEU A 241 -2.20 16.58 -9.34
N GLU A 242 -3.43 16.31 -8.90
CA GLU A 242 -4.52 15.81 -9.75
C GLU A 242 -4.99 16.85 -10.77
N GLU A 243 -5.16 18.10 -10.34
CA GLU A 243 -5.73 19.15 -11.18
C GLU A 243 -4.68 19.78 -12.12
N TYR A 244 -3.46 19.99 -11.61
CA TYR A 244 -2.42 20.77 -12.29
C TYR A 244 -1.16 19.96 -12.62
N GLY A 245 -1.12 18.66 -12.39
CA GLY A 245 0.09 17.84 -12.48
C GLY A 245 0.83 17.98 -13.82
N GLU A 246 0.11 18.07 -14.93
CA GLU A 246 0.70 18.26 -16.27
C GLU A 246 1.30 19.67 -16.45
N ASP A 247 0.78 20.67 -15.76
CA ASP A 247 1.22 22.08 -15.87
C ASP A 247 2.28 22.49 -14.85
N VAL A 248 2.42 21.71 -13.76
CA VAL A 248 3.41 21.99 -12.69
C VAL A 248 4.82 22.18 -13.24
N ALA A 249 5.18 21.44 -14.27
CA ALA A 249 6.46 21.56 -14.96
C ALA A 249 6.77 22.97 -15.48
N LYS A 250 5.74 23.79 -15.71
CA LYS A 250 5.90 25.17 -16.16
C LYS A 250 6.16 26.17 -15.01
N GLU A 251 5.79 25.76 -13.79
CA GLU A 251 5.79 26.64 -12.61
C GLU A 251 6.97 26.42 -11.67
N VAL A 252 7.57 25.21 -11.69
CA VAL A 252 8.63 24.81 -10.75
C VAL A 252 9.93 24.45 -11.46
N ASP A 253 11.06 24.53 -10.75
CA ASP A 253 12.32 24.01 -11.27
C ASP A 253 12.32 22.48 -11.34
N PHE A 254 13.33 21.94 -12.03
CA PHE A 254 13.41 20.51 -12.30
C PHE A 254 13.56 19.64 -11.03
N ASN A 255 14.30 20.11 -10.03
CA ASN A 255 14.50 19.35 -8.79
C ASN A 255 13.18 19.22 -8.04
N LYS A 256 12.43 20.33 -7.94
CA LYS A 256 11.11 20.35 -7.32
C LYS A 256 10.10 19.50 -8.10
N TRP A 257 10.20 19.52 -9.44
CA TRP A 257 9.37 18.66 -10.28
C TRP A 257 9.65 17.16 -10.03
N GLN A 258 10.94 16.78 -9.88
CA GLN A 258 11.29 15.38 -9.54
C GLN A 258 10.77 14.98 -8.15
N GLU A 259 10.83 15.89 -7.18
CA GLU A 259 10.27 15.66 -5.85
C GLU A 259 8.75 15.45 -5.92
N PHE A 260 8.03 16.27 -6.68
CA PHE A 260 6.60 16.12 -6.90
C PHE A 260 6.27 14.80 -7.63
N LEU A 261 7.09 14.39 -8.57
CA LEU A 261 6.95 13.11 -9.26
C LEU A 261 7.07 11.91 -8.29
N ILE A 262 7.97 11.98 -7.31
CA ILE A 262 8.10 10.97 -6.25
C ILE A 262 6.81 10.91 -5.42
N TYR A 263 6.26 12.04 -5.00
CA TYR A 263 4.99 12.10 -4.28
C TYR A 263 3.79 11.65 -5.14
N SER A 264 3.77 12.05 -6.41
CA SER A 264 2.70 11.62 -7.32
C SER A 264 2.63 10.09 -7.47
N SER A 265 3.78 9.42 -7.38
CA SER A 265 3.83 7.95 -7.43
C SER A 265 3.19 7.29 -6.20
N ILE A 266 3.26 7.93 -5.01
CA ILE A 266 2.55 7.46 -3.81
C ILE A 266 1.04 7.55 -4.02
N PHE A 267 0.55 8.62 -4.65
CA PHE A 267 -0.85 8.85 -4.96
C PHE A 267 -1.33 8.12 -6.23
N PHE A 268 -0.45 7.41 -6.92
CA PHE A 268 -0.73 6.73 -8.19
C PHE A 268 -1.04 7.69 -9.35
N LEU A 269 -0.47 8.88 -9.33
CA LEU A 269 -0.63 9.97 -10.31
C LEU A 269 0.62 10.17 -11.19
N ASP A 270 1.66 9.36 -11.03
CA ASP A 270 2.97 9.55 -11.65
C ASP A 270 2.95 9.51 -13.19
N GLU A 271 2.06 8.72 -13.82
CA GLU A 271 1.93 8.69 -15.29
C GLU A 271 1.34 10.01 -15.84
N GLU A 272 0.32 10.55 -15.17
CA GLU A 272 -0.30 11.83 -15.55
C GLU A 272 0.67 12.98 -15.33
N PHE A 273 1.31 12.96 -14.16
CA PHE A 273 2.30 13.97 -13.78
C PHE A 273 3.51 13.97 -14.75
N ALA A 274 3.98 12.79 -15.19
CA ALA A 274 5.11 12.67 -16.10
C ALA A 274 4.86 13.31 -17.47
N ARG A 275 3.59 13.35 -17.94
CA ARG A 275 3.25 14.04 -19.20
C ARG A 275 3.63 15.52 -19.17
N GLY A 276 3.60 16.15 -17.99
CA GLY A 276 4.06 17.50 -17.79
C GLY A 276 5.52 17.73 -18.16
N ALA A 277 6.37 16.69 -18.13
CA ALA A 277 7.78 16.78 -18.51
C ALA A 277 7.99 17.18 -19.99
N GLU A 278 7.01 16.95 -20.87
CA GLU A 278 7.02 17.42 -22.27
C GLU A 278 7.13 18.93 -22.36
N ASN A 279 6.69 19.65 -21.35
CA ASN A 279 6.72 21.10 -21.27
C ASN A 279 8.12 21.68 -20.94
N TYR A 280 9.11 20.85 -20.59
CA TYR A 280 10.46 21.29 -20.32
C TYR A 280 11.32 21.21 -21.62
N PRO A 281 11.68 22.35 -22.24
CA PRO A 281 12.49 22.34 -23.48
C PRO A 281 13.84 21.64 -23.32
N THR A 282 14.42 21.70 -22.13
CA THR A 282 15.71 21.08 -21.79
C THR A 282 15.60 19.55 -21.64
N TYR A 283 14.39 19.03 -21.45
CA TYR A 283 14.12 17.63 -21.12
C TYR A 283 13.29 16.89 -22.16
N ILE A 284 12.88 17.56 -23.26
CA ILE A 284 12.14 16.92 -24.37
C ILE A 284 12.84 15.65 -24.88
N ASN A 285 14.17 15.65 -24.94
CA ASN A 285 14.94 14.45 -25.28
C ASN A 285 14.85 13.34 -24.22
N ASN A 286 14.38 13.63 -23.02
CA ASN A 286 14.33 12.70 -21.88
C ASN A 286 12.90 12.28 -21.50
N TYR A 287 11.84 12.91 -22.07
CA TYR A 287 10.45 12.53 -21.74
C TYR A 287 10.17 11.03 -21.97
N ALA A 288 10.56 10.52 -23.11
CA ALA A 288 10.43 9.08 -23.41
C ALA A 288 11.19 8.23 -22.38
N LEU A 289 12.34 8.71 -21.92
CA LEU A 289 13.15 8.07 -20.89
C LEU A 289 12.43 8.09 -19.54
N TYR A 290 11.89 9.24 -19.09
CA TYR A 290 11.13 9.34 -17.84
C TYR A 290 9.91 8.45 -17.83
N ASN A 291 9.12 8.46 -18.90
CA ASN A 291 7.94 7.61 -19.00
C ASN A 291 8.32 6.12 -18.94
N THR A 292 9.44 5.76 -19.59
CA THR A 292 9.96 4.40 -19.54
C THR A 292 10.44 4.02 -18.14
N HIS A 293 11.11 4.94 -17.42
CA HIS A 293 11.57 4.72 -16.04
C HIS A 293 10.40 4.57 -15.07
N ILE A 294 9.34 5.38 -15.21
CA ILE A 294 8.11 5.25 -14.39
C ILE A 294 7.45 3.89 -14.65
N LEU A 295 7.29 3.49 -15.90
CA LEU A 295 6.73 2.18 -16.24
C LEU A 295 7.62 1.03 -15.73
N ALA A 296 8.93 1.16 -15.82
CA ALA A 296 9.87 0.17 -15.31
C ALA A 296 9.81 0.07 -13.78
N SER A 297 9.78 1.20 -13.06
CA SER A 297 9.67 1.22 -11.60
C SER A 297 8.36 0.59 -11.12
N ARG A 298 7.23 0.92 -11.76
CA ARG A 298 5.93 0.29 -11.47
C ARG A 298 5.92 -1.22 -11.71
N ASN A 299 6.50 -1.68 -12.81
CA ASN A 299 6.57 -3.10 -13.11
C ASN A 299 7.44 -3.85 -12.11
N PHE A 300 8.56 -3.24 -11.70
CA PHE A 300 9.45 -3.82 -10.71
C PHE A 300 8.78 -3.85 -9.33
N SER A 301 8.13 -2.77 -8.91
CA SER A 301 7.33 -2.70 -7.69
C SER A 301 6.21 -3.75 -7.66
N LYS A 302 5.46 -3.90 -8.75
CA LYS A 302 4.45 -4.97 -8.90
C LYS A 302 5.06 -6.36 -8.73
N THR A 303 6.29 -6.57 -9.20
CA THR A 303 7.01 -7.84 -9.03
C THR A 303 7.38 -8.09 -7.57
N ILE A 304 7.83 -7.07 -6.85
CA ILE A 304 8.12 -7.16 -5.41
C ILE A 304 6.85 -7.52 -4.65
N ASN A 305 5.76 -6.77 -4.87
CA ASN A 305 4.49 -6.99 -4.19
C ASN A 305 3.90 -8.39 -4.50
N LYS A 306 3.93 -8.80 -5.78
CA LYS A 306 3.50 -10.17 -6.16
C LYS A 306 4.37 -11.23 -5.49
N THR A 307 5.67 -11.00 -5.38
CA THR A 307 6.56 -11.92 -4.68
C THR A 307 6.20 -12.06 -3.21
N TYR A 308 5.89 -10.94 -2.54
CA TYR A 308 5.38 -10.94 -1.18
C TYR A 308 4.11 -11.79 -1.06
N GLN A 309 3.09 -11.51 -1.88
CA GLN A 309 1.83 -12.25 -1.88
C GLN A 309 2.03 -13.75 -2.13
N ASP A 310 2.83 -14.12 -3.13
CA ASP A 310 3.12 -15.52 -3.49
C ASP A 310 3.84 -16.30 -2.37
N VAL A 311 4.70 -15.63 -1.60
CA VAL A 311 5.53 -16.29 -0.58
C VAL A 311 4.82 -16.33 0.78
N THR A 312 4.06 -15.30 1.12
CA THR A 312 3.39 -15.18 2.41
C THR A 312 1.99 -15.77 2.43
N GLY A 313 1.37 -15.94 1.26
CA GLY A 313 -0.05 -16.29 1.13
C GLY A 313 -0.98 -15.14 1.50
N TYR A 314 -0.42 -13.93 1.62
CA TYR A 314 -1.20 -12.73 1.89
C TYR A 314 -1.99 -12.35 0.65
N SER A 315 -3.31 -12.46 0.71
CA SER A 315 -4.20 -11.81 -0.25
C SER A 315 -4.79 -10.58 0.42
N SER A 316 -4.53 -9.40 -0.13
CA SER A 316 -5.16 -8.17 0.31
C SER A 316 -6.67 -8.29 0.05
N SER A 317 -7.43 -8.77 1.04
CA SER A 317 -8.89 -8.73 1.05
C SER A 317 -9.38 -7.34 1.45
N GLY A 318 -8.84 -6.30 0.83
CA GLY A 318 -9.33 -4.94 0.85
C GLY A 318 -10.15 -4.75 -0.41
N GLY A 319 -11.47 -4.57 -0.26
CA GLY A 319 -12.41 -4.46 -1.35
C GLY A 319 -12.06 -3.32 -2.33
N GLY A 320 -11.68 -3.71 -3.51
CA GLY A 320 -11.52 -2.85 -4.67
C GLY A 320 -11.65 -3.75 -5.87
N GLY A 321 -12.74 -3.60 -6.63
CA GLY A 321 -13.01 -4.38 -7.81
C GLY A 321 -11.83 -4.35 -8.76
N SER A 322 -11.33 -5.51 -9.13
CA SER A 322 -10.38 -5.65 -10.22
C SER A 322 -11.06 -5.22 -11.51
N THR A 323 -10.84 -3.98 -11.93
CA THR A 323 -11.02 -3.61 -13.32
C THR A 323 -9.89 -4.28 -14.08
N SER A 324 -10.20 -5.45 -14.65
CA SER A 324 -9.37 -6.04 -15.68
C SER A 324 -9.39 -5.08 -16.87
N PHE A 325 -8.37 -4.28 -17.01
CA PHE A 325 -8.05 -3.64 -18.27
C PHE A 325 -7.61 -4.76 -19.22
N GLY A 326 -8.63 -5.30 -19.96
CA GLY A 326 -8.42 -6.17 -21.09
C GLY A 326 -7.73 -5.34 -22.19
N GLY A 327 -6.44 -5.64 -22.41
CA GLY A 327 -5.70 -5.16 -23.55
C GLY A 327 -6.36 -5.69 -24.82
N GLY A 328 -7.15 -4.85 -25.48
CA GLY A 328 -7.67 -5.10 -26.80
C GLY A 328 -6.55 -5.03 -27.81
N GLY A 329 -5.95 -6.20 -28.13
CA GLY A 329 -5.09 -6.37 -29.28
C GLY A 329 -5.92 -6.21 -30.54
N GLY A 330 -5.91 -5.01 -31.15
CA GLY A 330 -6.44 -4.77 -32.46
C GLY A 330 -5.55 -5.44 -33.51
N SER A 331 -5.95 -6.63 -33.98
CA SER A 331 -5.40 -7.23 -35.20
C SER A 331 -5.96 -6.44 -36.38
N PHE A 332 -5.12 -5.64 -37.03
CA PHE A 332 -5.38 -5.15 -38.38
C PHE A 332 -5.16 -6.30 -39.37
N GLY A 333 -6.23 -7.01 -39.71
CA GLY A 333 -6.25 -7.94 -40.81
C GLY A 333 -6.28 -7.17 -42.14
N GLY A 334 -5.15 -7.14 -42.84
CA GLY A 334 -5.05 -6.66 -44.22
C GLY A 334 -5.70 -7.67 -45.14
N GLY A 335 -6.91 -7.39 -45.67
CA GLY A 335 -7.55 -8.11 -46.73
C GLY A 335 -7.04 -7.63 -48.09
N GLY A 336 -6.16 -8.39 -48.74
CA GLY A 336 -5.86 -8.23 -50.16
C GLY A 336 -7.01 -8.77 -51.00
N GLY A 337 -7.59 -7.90 -51.86
CA GLY A 337 -8.51 -8.30 -52.89
C GLY A 337 -7.88 -8.01 -54.23
N GLY A 338 -7.48 -9.06 -54.96
CA GLY A 338 -7.11 -8.96 -56.38
C GLY A 338 -8.34 -9.00 -57.25
N GLY A 339 -8.19 -8.47 -58.42
CA GLY A 339 -9.20 -8.68 -59.47
C GLY A 339 -8.99 -7.77 -60.68
N ARG A 340 -8.45 -8.36 -61.71
CA ARG A 340 -8.46 -7.99 -63.13
C ARG A 340 -7.76 -6.73 -63.55
#